data_3ebb2ba5ed3a562433650ba5ce532ff6
#
_entry.id   3ebb2ba5ed3a562433650ba5ce532ff6
#
_cell.length_a   1.000
_cell.length_b   1.000
_cell.length_c   1.000
_cell.angle_alpha   90.00
_cell.angle_beta   90.00
_cell.angle_gamma   90.00
#
_symmetry.space_group_name_H-M   'P 1'
#
loop_
_entity.id
_entity.type
_entity.pdbx_description
1 polymer ?
#
loop_
_entity_poly.entity_id
_entity_poly.type
_entity_poly.pdbx_seq_one_letter_code
_entity_poly.pdbx_strand_id
1 'polypeptide(L)'
;NPAVIDAADVAAPNDPCAALKRMIGSPNFAQKRWIWDQYDHMVMGDTVQRPGGDSAVVRVHGTQKGLAVTTDCTPRYCYADPFEGGKQVVAESWRNITAVGAKPLAITDCLNFGNPERPEIMGQFVGCIEGMGEACRTLEYPVISGNVSFYNETRGEGIRPTPTIGGVGVLADVSKAATCAFEAEGDDIVLIGETTGHLGCSAYLVEIEGRDA
;
A
#
# COMPACT_ATOMS: atom_id res chain seq x y z
N ASN A 1 0.78 -3.55 22.03
CA ASN A 1 1.62 -3.78 20.84
C ASN A 1 2.02 -5.26 20.78
N PRO A 2 2.04 -5.89 19.60
CA PRO A 2 2.58 -7.23 19.46
C PRO A 2 4.05 -7.29 19.91
N ALA A 3 4.52 -8.48 20.26
CA ALA A 3 5.90 -8.67 20.69
C ALA A 3 6.85 -8.34 19.52
N VAL A 4 7.95 -7.66 19.84
CA VAL A 4 9.00 -7.42 18.85
C VAL A 4 9.63 -8.76 18.46
N ILE A 5 9.70 -9.03 17.17
CA ILE A 5 10.34 -10.24 16.63
C ILE A 5 11.79 -9.90 16.29
N ASP A 6 12.73 -10.59 16.94
CA ASP A 6 14.13 -10.54 16.52
C ASP A 6 14.31 -11.49 15.30
N ALA A 7 14.91 -10.96 14.24
CA ALA A 7 15.21 -11.75 13.05
C ALA A 7 16.11 -12.98 13.36
N ALA A 8 16.94 -12.90 14.41
CA ALA A 8 17.78 -13.99 14.87
C ALA A 8 16.97 -15.17 15.45
N ASP A 9 15.74 -14.94 15.90
CA ASP A 9 14.83 -15.96 16.42
C ASP A 9 14.02 -16.68 15.31
N VAL A 10 14.20 -16.26 14.06
CA VAL A 10 13.49 -16.83 12.91
C VAL A 10 14.46 -17.66 12.09
N ALA A 11 14.16 -18.96 11.96
CA ALA A 11 15.00 -19.85 11.18
C ALA A 11 15.04 -19.45 9.69
N ALA A 12 16.24 -19.40 9.11
CA ALA A 12 16.36 -19.25 7.67
C ALA A 12 15.76 -20.48 6.96
N PRO A 13 15.08 -20.31 5.82
CA PRO A 13 14.51 -21.44 5.09
C PRO A 13 15.64 -22.33 4.53
N ASN A 14 15.49 -23.65 4.64
CA ASN A 14 16.45 -24.60 4.07
C ASN A 14 16.56 -24.45 2.54
N ASP A 15 15.47 -24.09 1.88
CA ASP A 15 15.41 -23.79 0.44
C ASP A 15 14.71 -22.42 0.23
N PRO A 16 15.50 -21.34 0.01
CA PRO A 16 14.93 -20.01 -0.26
C PRO A 16 14.06 -19.96 -1.52
N CYS A 17 14.35 -20.77 -2.54
CA CYS A 17 13.54 -20.81 -3.75
C CYS A 17 12.16 -21.44 -3.50
N ALA A 18 12.09 -22.48 -2.69
CA ALA A 18 10.82 -23.08 -2.28
C ALA A 18 10.00 -22.12 -1.41
N ALA A 19 10.64 -21.39 -0.48
CA ALA A 19 10.00 -20.35 0.32
C ALA A 19 9.43 -19.23 -0.58
N LEU A 20 10.22 -18.72 -1.52
CA LEU A 20 9.78 -17.71 -2.48
C LEU A 20 8.58 -18.18 -3.30
N LYS A 21 8.63 -19.41 -3.86
CA LYS A 21 7.51 -19.97 -4.62
C LYS A 21 6.24 -20.07 -3.78
N ARG A 22 6.35 -20.49 -2.51
CA ARG A 22 5.21 -20.58 -1.59
C ARG A 22 4.63 -19.19 -1.32
N MET A 23 5.46 -18.19 -1.08
CA MET A 23 5.02 -16.81 -0.84
C MET A 23 4.29 -16.25 -2.07
N ILE A 24 4.90 -16.31 -3.26
CA ILE A 24 4.30 -15.80 -4.51
C ILE A 24 2.98 -16.52 -4.84
N GLY A 25 2.89 -17.82 -4.53
CA GLY A 25 1.68 -18.62 -4.75
C GLY A 25 0.57 -18.40 -3.71
N SER A 26 0.80 -17.62 -2.65
CA SER A 26 -0.19 -17.39 -1.62
C SER A 26 -1.28 -16.41 -2.09
N PRO A 27 -2.49 -16.44 -1.49
CA PRO A 27 -3.55 -15.49 -1.80
C PRO A 27 -3.15 -14.01 -1.61
N ASN A 28 -2.20 -13.72 -0.70
CA ASN A 28 -1.73 -12.36 -0.46
C ASN A 28 -0.95 -11.79 -1.65
N PHE A 29 -0.23 -12.62 -2.40
CA PHE A 29 0.58 -12.23 -3.56
C PHE A 29 -0.01 -12.66 -4.90
N ALA A 30 -1.05 -13.50 -4.89
CA ALA A 30 -1.70 -13.92 -6.12
C ALA A 30 -2.24 -12.72 -6.91
N GLN A 31 -2.18 -12.81 -8.24
CA GLN A 31 -2.71 -11.79 -9.12
C GLN A 31 -4.19 -11.53 -8.83
N LYS A 32 -4.57 -10.26 -8.71
CA LYS A 32 -5.94 -9.81 -8.42
C LYS A 32 -6.72 -9.36 -9.67
N ARG A 33 -6.27 -9.76 -10.86
CA ARG A 33 -6.86 -9.36 -12.14
C ARG A 33 -8.37 -9.59 -12.19
N TRP A 34 -8.88 -10.69 -11.63
CA TRP A 34 -10.29 -11.01 -11.57
C TRP A 34 -11.14 -9.95 -10.85
N ILE A 35 -10.55 -9.13 -9.97
CA ILE A 35 -11.25 -8.05 -9.26
C ILE A 35 -11.57 -6.91 -10.22
N TRP A 36 -10.57 -6.40 -10.95
CA TRP A 36 -10.74 -5.23 -11.79
C TRP A 36 -11.21 -5.59 -13.22
N ASP A 37 -11.03 -6.82 -13.71
CA ASP A 37 -11.61 -7.28 -14.98
C ASP A 37 -13.14 -7.26 -14.98
N GLN A 38 -13.79 -7.22 -13.82
CA GLN A 38 -15.24 -7.13 -13.68
C GLN A 38 -15.78 -5.72 -14.00
N TYR A 39 -14.91 -4.72 -14.03
CA TYR A 39 -15.28 -3.33 -14.25
C TYR A 39 -14.78 -2.85 -15.61
N ASP A 40 -15.51 -1.90 -16.19
CA ASP A 40 -15.08 -1.27 -17.42
C ASP A 40 -13.99 -0.21 -17.14
N HIS A 41 -12.75 -0.66 -17.10
CA HIS A 41 -11.57 0.21 -16.93
C HIS A 41 -11.10 0.83 -18.25
N MET A 42 -11.78 0.54 -19.37
CA MET A 42 -11.44 1.06 -20.69
C MET A 42 -12.44 2.09 -21.20
N VAL A 43 -13.43 2.47 -20.38
CA VAL A 43 -14.45 3.45 -20.76
C VAL A 43 -13.80 4.74 -21.28
N MET A 44 -14.36 5.33 -22.33
CA MET A 44 -13.87 6.49 -23.07
C MET A 44 -12.48 6.32 -23.72
N GLY A 45 -11.83 5.18 -23.58
CA GLY A 45 -10.50 4.92 -24.16
C GLY A 45 -9.37 5.75 -23.51
N ASP A 46 -9.56 6.18 -22.26
CA ASP A 46 -8.60 7.06 -21.58
C ASP A 46 -7.55 6.33 -20.75
N THR A 47 -7.72 5.05 -20.52
CA THR A 47 -6.77 4.25 -19.72
C THR A 47 -5.47 4.05 -20.50
N VAL A 48 -4.38 4.56 -19.96
CA VAL A 48 -3.01 4.38 -20.46
C VAL A 48 -2.35 3.19 -19.77
N GLN A 49 -2.50 3.10 -18.45
CA GLN A 49 -1.99 2.00 -17.64
C GLN A 49 -3.13 1.45 -16.75
N ARG A 50 -3.43 0.17 -16.94
CA ARG A 50 -4.47 -0.53 -16.18
C ARG A 50 -4.02 -0.77 -14.74
N PRO A 51 -4.97 -1.06 -13.80
CA PRO A 51 -4.63 -1.59 -12.48
C PRO A 51 -3.73 -2.84 -12.57
N GLY A 52 -2.87 -3.04 -11.57
CA GLY A 52 -1.96 -4.19 -11.47
C GLY A 52 -0.48 -3.82 -11.50
N GLY A 53 -0.13 -2.54 -11.71
CA GLY A 53 1.18 -1.96 -11.43
C GLY A 53 1.13 -1.08 -10.17
N ASP A 54 2.11 -0.17 -10.01
CA ASP A 54 2.16 0.72 -8.85
C ASP A 54 0.99 1.71 -8.82
N SER A 55 0.61 2.26 -9.98
CA SER A 55 -0.58 3.12 -10.14
C SER A 55 -1.26 2.87 -11.46
N ALA A 56 -2.58 3.05 -11.49
CA ALA A 56 -3.30 3.19 -12.76
C ALA A 56 -3.10 4.58 -13.34
N VAL A 57 -3.06 4.70 -14.67
CA VAL A 57 -2.87 5.99 -15.35
C VAL A 57 -3.96 6.19 -16.40
N VAL A 58 -4.62 7.34 -16.35
CA VAL A 58 -5.59 7.78 -17.35
C VAL A 58 -5.19 9.12 -17.95
N ARG A 59 -5.44 9.30 -19.25
CA ARG A 59 -5.18 10.56 -19.92
C ARG A 59 -6.25 11.62 -19.61
N VAL A 60 -5.90 12.88 -19.69
CA VAL A 60 -6.84 14.00 -19.62
C VAL A 60 -7.11 14.48 -21.03
N HIS A 61 -8.32 14.29 -21.53
CA HIS A 61 -8.72 14.69 -22.90
C HIS A 61 -8.35 16.12 -23.24
N GLY A 62 -7.91 16.33 -24.47
CA GLY A 62 -7.53 17.64 -25.00
C GLY A 62 -6.22 18.21 -24.44
N THR A 63 -5.47 17.38 -23.68
CA THR A 63 -4.17 17.76 -23.11
C THR A 63 -3.15 16.64 -23.29
N GLN A 64 -1.89 16.91 -22.95
CA GLN A 64 -0.85 15.89 -22.82
C GLN A 64 -0.78 15.28 -21.41
N LYS A 65 -1.60 15.76 -20.48
CA LYS A 65 -1.56 15.34 -19.07
C LYS A 65 -2.16 13.96 -18.85
N GLY A 66 -1.69 13.30 -17.81
CA GLY A 66 -2.29 12.09 -17.24
C GLY A 66 -2.56 12.27 -15.76
N LEU A 67 -3.49 11.48 -15.24
CA LEU A 67 -3.73 11.30 -13.80
C LEU A 67 -3.28 9.90 -13.42
N ALA A 68 -2.48 9.81 -12.36
CA ALA A 68 -2.13 8.56 -11.70
C ALA A 68 -3.00 8.39 -10.46
N VAL A 69 -3.50 7.17 -10.25
CA VAL A 69 -4.36 6.83 -9.11
C VAL A 69 -3.89 5.52 -8.49
N THR A 70 -3.76 5.49 -7.16
CA THR A 70 -3.44 4.28 -6.40
C THR A 70 -4.37 4.12 -5.21
N THR A 71 -4.45 2.91 -4.67
CA THR A 71 -5.18 2.61 -3.43
C THR A 71 -4.37 1.65 -2.59
N ASP A 72 -4.03 2.06 -1.38
CA ASP A 72 -3.08 1.39 -0.52
C ASP A 72 -3.62 1.22 0.91
N CYS A 73 -3.25 0.13 1.59
CA CYS A 73 -3.49 -0.07 3.01
C CYS A 73 -2.47 -1.05 3.62
N THR A 74 -2.11 -0.83 4.89
CA THR A 74 -1.12 -1.63 5.61
C THR A 74 -1.63 -2.10 6.99
N PRO A 75 -2.72 -2.89 7.06
CA PRO A 75 -3.40 -3.18 8.34
C PRO A 75 -2.55 -3.93 9.36
N ARG A 76 -1.61 -4.77 8.95
CA ARG A 76 -0.70 -5.47 9.88
C ARG A 76 0.28 -4.50 10.55
N TYR A 77 0.84 -3.58 9.78
CA TYR A 77 1.74 -2.56 10.33
C TYR A 77 0.98 -1.59 11.24
N CYS A 78 -0.23 -1.16 10.84
CA CYS A 78 -1.08 -0.33 11.71
C CYS A 78 -1.49 -1.05 13.00
N TYR A 79 -1.62 -2.37 13.00
CA TYR A 79 -1.89 -3.15 14.20
C TYR A 79 -0.65 -3.26 15.11
N ALA A 80 0.53 -3.46 14.53
CA ALA A 80 1.78 -3.57 15.25
C ALA A 80 2.19 -2.23 15.88
N ASP A 81 2.18 -1.17 15.10
CA ASP A 81 2.44 0.21 15.51
C ASP A 81 1.56 1.15 14.69
N PRO A 82 0.46 1.68 15.28
CA PRO A 82 -0.49 2.52 14.55
C PRO A 82 0.14 3.79 13.97
N PHE A 83 1.09 4.40 14.68
CA PHE A 83 1.74 5.62 14.21
C PHE A 83 2.65 5.35 13.01
N GLU A 84 3.53 4.36 13.11
CA GLU A 84 4.42 3.98 12.00
C GLU A 84 3.64 3.39 10.82
N GLY A 85 2.62 2.56 11.08
CA GLY A 85 1.74 2.03 10.04
C GLY A 85 0.97 3.13 9.30
N GLY A 86 0.50 4.15 10.02
CA GLY A 86 -0.12 5.33 9.44
C GLY A 86 0.83 6.11 8.53
N LYS A 87 2.09 6.25 8.91
CA LYS A 87 3.12 6.86 8.05
C LYS A 87 3.38 6.02 6.80
N GLN A 88 3.51 4.71 6.98
CA GLN A 88 3.83 3.79 5.89
C GLN A 88 2.78 3.80 4.78
N VAL A 89 1.50 3.77 5.11
CA VAL A 89 0.43 3.74 4.09
C VAL A 89 0.40 5.00 3.22
N VAL A 90 0.65 6.17 3.82
CA VAL A 90 0.76 7.43 3.07
C VAL A 90 2.02 7.44 2.20
N ALA A 91 3.15 6.99 2.75
CA ALA A 91 4.41 6.91 2.02
C ALA A 91 4.36 5.89 0.87
N GLU A 92 3.64 4.77 1.04
CA GLU A 92 3.40 3.78 -0.01
C GLU A 92 2.64 4.41 -1.18
N SER A 93 1.50 5.05 -0.89
CA SER A 93 0.71 5.77 -1.90
C SER A 93 1.54 6.81 -2.65
N TRP A 94 2.35 7.60 -1.93
CA TRP A 94 3.23 8.60 -2.52
C TRP A 94 4.28 7.98 -3.46
N ARG A 95 4.91 6.88 -3.04
CA ARG A 95 5.89 6.14 -3.86
C ARG A 95 5.24 5.53 -5.09
N ASN A 96 4.06 4.93 -4.96
CA ASN A 96 3.35 4.31 -6.07
C ASN A 96 2.98 5.33 -7.16
N ILE A 97 2.54 6.52 -6.77
CA ILE A 97 2.30 7.63 -7.71
C ILE A 97 3.60 8.08 -8.37
N THR A 98 4.68 8.20 -7.60
CA THR A 98 5.98 8.65 -8.11
C THR A 98 6.60 7.61 -9.06
N ALA A 99 6.43 6.32 -8.78
CA ALA A 99 6.98 5.22 -9.57
C ALA A 99 6.49 5.22 -11.03
N VAL A 100 5.28 5.70 -11.29
CA VAL A 100 4.77 5.83 -12.67
C VAL A 100 5.12 7.17 -13.33
N GLY A 101 5.96 7.99 -12.68
CA GLY A 101 6.41 9.29 -13.21
C GLY A 101 5.47 10.45 -12.92
N ALA A 102 4.46 10.26 -12.08
CA ALA A 102 3.53 11.32 -11.69
C ALA A 102 4.03 12.09 -10.46
N LYS A 103 3.64 13.36 -10.38
CA LYS A 103 3.81 14.16 -9.18
C LYS A 103 2.61 13.91 -8.25
N PRO A 104 2.82 13.38 -7.03
CA PRO A 104 1.76 13.25 -6.04
C PRO A 104 1.12 14.61 -5.73
N LEU A 105 -0.19 14.68 -5.63
CA LEU A 105 -0.93 15.91 -5.37
C LEU A 105 -1.70 15.88 -4.05
N ALA A 106 -2.48 14.83 -3.83
CA ALA A 106 -3.36 14.75 -2.67
C ALA A 106 -3.86 13.33 -2.45
N ILE A 107 -4.37 13.08 -1.24
CA ILE A 107 -5.03 11.83 -0.88
C ILE A 107 -6.47 12.04 -0.46
N THR A 108 -7.26 10.99 -0.62
CA THR A 108 -8.49 10.74 0.13
C THR A 108 -8.27 9.54 1.04
N ASP A 109 -8.97 9.47 2.16
CA ASP A 109 -8.89 8.31 3.04
C ASP A 109 -10.25 7.61 3.23
N CYS A 110 -10.18 6.31 3.55
CA CYS A 110 -11.30 5.50 3.97
C CYS A 110 -10.85 4.73 5.21
N LEU A 111 -11.14 5.29 6.38
CA LEU A 111 -10.65 4.78 7.66
C LEU A 111 -11.60 3.73 8.21
N ASN A 112 -11.11 2.50 8.44
CA ASN A 112 -11.92 1.39 8.91
C ASN A 112 -11.33 0.82 10.20
N PHE A 113 -12.14 0.86 11.29
CA PHE A 113 -11.73 0.43 12.62
C PHE A 113 -12.87 -0.34 13.32
N GLY A 114 -12.54 -1.08 14.36
CA GLY A 114 -13.49 -1.76 15.21
C GLY A 114 -14.30 -0.78 16.09
N ASN A 115 -14.76 -1.27 17.25
CA ASN A 115 -15.57 -0.47 18.17
C ASN A 115 -14.72 0.62 18.88
N PRO A 116 -14.98 1.91 18.63
CA PRO A 116 -14.20 3.03 19.19
C PRO A 116 -14.43 3.25 20.69
N GLU A 117 -15.45 2.63 21.29
CA GLU A 117 -15.67 2.66 22.73
C GLU A 117 -14.63 1.85 23.50
N ARG A 118 -13.89 0.98 22.80
CA ARG A 118 -12.75 0.26 23.36
C ARG A 118 -11.50 1.13 23.30
N PRO A 119 -10.86 1.43 24.43
CA PRO A 119 -9.69 2.31 24.48
C PRO A 119 -8.55 1.90 23.55
N GLU A 120 -8.31 0.59 23.38
CA GLU A 120 -7.28 0.07 22.48
C GLU A 120 -7.58 0.37 21.01
N ILE A 121 -8.85 0.30 20.59
CA ILE A 121 -9.27 0.62 19.22
C ILE A 121 -9.18 2.13 18.97
N MET A 122 -9.61 2.94 19.94
CA MET A 122 -9.47 4.39 19.85
C MET A 122 -7.98 4.79 19.83
N GLY A 123 -7.12 4.11 20.58
CA GLY A 123 -5.67 4.32 20.55
C GLY A 123 -5.07 3.99 19.17
N GLN A 124 -5.52 2.91 18.53
CA GLN A 124 -5.11 2.59 17.16
C GLN A 124 -5.55 3.67 16.16
N PHE A 125 -6.79 4.14 16.27
CA PHE A 125 -7.32 5.21 15.43
C PHE A 125 -6.51 6.50 15.55
N VAL A 126 -6.30 6.98 16.77
CA VAL A 126 -5.53 8.20 17.05
C VAL A 126 -4.09 8.07 16.52
N GLY A 127 -3.41 6.96 16.83
CA GLY A 127 -2.06 6.72 16.36
C GLY A 127 -1.94 6.72 14.82
N CYS A 128 -2.88 6.07 14.12
CA CYS A 128 -2.92 6.10 12.66
C CYS A 128 -3.10 7.52 12.12
N ILE A 129 -4.03 8.31 12.68
CA ILE A 129 -4.27 9.69 12.25
C ILE A 129 -3.04 10.58 12.46
N GLU A 130 -2.37 10.44 13.61
CA GLU A 130 -1.15 11.20 13.91
C GLU A 130 -0.02 10.84 12.94
N GLY A 131 0.20 9.54 12.68
CA GLY A 131 1.21 9.06 11.74
C GLY A 131 0.92 9.50 10.30
N MET A 132 -0.32 9.34 9.83
CA MET A 132 -0.75 9.84 8.52
C MET A 132 -0.52 11.34 8.39
N GLY A 133 -0.90 12.12 9.42
CA GLY A 133 -0.71 13.57 9.46
C GLY A 133 0.76 13.98 9.37
N GLU A 134 1.67 13.25 10.03
CA GLU A 134 3.11 13.50 9.93
C GLU A 134 3.63 13.24 8.51
N ALA A 135 3.30 12.08 7.92
CA ALA A 135 3.71 11.74 6.56
C ALA A 135 3.15 12.74 5.53
N CYS A 136 1.87 13.11 5.65
CA CYS A 136 1.25 14.10 4.76
C CYS A 136 1.97 15.45 4.81
N ARG A 137 2.36 15.92 5.99
CA ARG A 137 3.12 17.18 6.12
C ARG A 137 4.53 17.07 5.54
N THR A 138 5.21 15.96 5.81
CA THR A 138 6.59 15.73 5.36
C THR A 138 6.68 15.59 3.84
N LEU A 139 5.71 14.93 3.24
CA LEU A 139 5.68 14.64 1.80
C LEU A 139 4.91 15.70 0.99
N GLU A 140 4.39 16.75 1.63
CA GLU A 140 3.52 17.75 0.99
C GLU A 140 2.34 17.11 0.24
N TYR A 141 1.71 16.11 0.86
CA TYR A 141 0.69 15.26 0.27
C TYR A 141 -0.60 15.34 1.08
N PRO A 142 -1.40 16.41 0.91
CA PRO A 142 -2.52 16.74 1.80
C PRO A 142 -3.70 15.80 1.64
N VAL A 143 -4.42 15.59 2.74
CA VAL A 143 -5.74 14.96 2.74
C VAL A 143 -6.78 16.00 2.28
N ILE A 144 -7.54 15.70 1.23
CA ILE A 144 -8.57 16.59 0.68
C ILE A 144 -10.00 16.09 0.90
N SER A 145 -10.15 14.82 1.23
CA SER A 145 -11.44 14.18 1.54
C SER A 145 -11.22 12.88 2.28
N GLY A 146 -12.28 12.29 2.76
CA GLY A 146 -12.22 10.99 3.39
C GLY A 146 -13.50 10.64 4.17
N ASN A 147 -13.49 9.46 4.77
CA ASN A 147 -14.53 9.00 5.68
C ASN A 147 -13.95 8.11 6.77
N VAL A 148 -14.70 7.94 7.85
CA VAL A 148 -14.41 6.96 8.88
C VAL A 148 -15.61 6.00 9.03
N SER A 149 -15.29 4.71 9.17
CA SER A 149 -16.21 3.64 9.48
C SER A 149 -15.76 2.95 10.77
N PHE A 150 -16.60 2.96 11.77
CA PHE A 150 -16.37 2.28 13.04
C PHE A 150 -17.29 1.07 13.21
N TYR A 151 -17.10 0.32 14.29
CA TYR A 151 -17.87 -0.89 14.63
C TYR A 151 -17.76 -1.99 13.56
N ASN A 152 -16.64 -2.03 12.82
CA ASN A 152 -16.36 -3.11 11.88
C ASN A 152 -15.90 -4.35 12.65
N GLU A 153 -16.86 -5.17 13.04
CA GLU A 153 -16.63 -6.34 13.90
C GLU A 153 -17.37 -7.57 13.39
N THR A 154 -16.79 -8.74 13.64
CA THR A 154 -17.43 -10.02 13.40
C THR A 154 -17.34 -10.87 14.65
N ARG A 155 -18.47 -11.29 15.20
CA ARG A 155 -18.57 -12.11 16.43
C ARG A 155 -17.85 -11.49 17.64
N GLY A 156 -17.88 -10.15 17.75
CA GLY A 156 -17.24 -9.43 18.83
C GLY A 156 -15.75 -9.16 18.65
N GLU A 157 -15.16 -9.60 17.56
CA GLU A 157 -13.79 -9.29 17.19
C GLU A 157 -13.76 -8.16 16.16
N GLY A 158 -13.01 -7.11 16.45
CA GLY A 158 -12.80 -5.99 15.55
C GLY A 158 -11.86 -6.36 14.41
N ILE A 159 -12.06 -5.74 13.25
CA ILE A 159 -11.08 -5.82 12.18
C ILE A 159 -9.75 -5.18 12.63
N ARG A 160 -8.66 -5.51 11.95
CA ARG A 160 -7.41 -4.77 12.11
C ARG A 160 -7.61 -3.31 11.70
N PRO A 161 -6.85 -2.37 12.32
CA PRO A 161 -6.90 -0.97 11.93
C PRO A 161 -6.53 -0.84 10.44
N THR A 162 -7.47 -0.38 9.63
CA THR A 162 -7.32 -0.35 8.17
C THR A 162 -7.61 1.05 7.63
N PRO A 163 -6.69 2.01 7.81
CA PRO A 163 -6.70 3.22 7.02
C PRO A 163 -6.36 2.85 5.55
N THR A 164 -7.29 3.11 4.65
CA THR A 164 -7.09 2.92 3.21
C THR A 164 -6.92 4.29 2.57
N ILE A 165 -5.85 4.45 1.80
CA ILE A 165 -5.47 5.72 1.17
C ILE A 165 -5.72 5.61 -0.33
N GLY A 166 -6.49 6.56 -0.86
CA GLY A 166 -6.61 6.77 -2.30
C GLY A 166 -5.72 7.93 -2.71
N GLY A 167 -4.65 7.67 -3.44
CA GLY A 167 -3.71 8.68 -3.90
C GLY A 167 -4.00 9.15 -5.31
N VAL A 168 -3.80 10.46 -5.56
CA VAL A 168 -3.90 11.05 -6.89
C VAL A 168 -2.65 11.87 -7.19
N GLY A 169 -2.11 11.68 -8.39
CA GLY A 169 -1.00 12.46 -8.93
C GLY A 169 -1.23 12.89 -10.37
N VAL A 170 -0.38 13.76 -10.87
CA VAL A 170 -0.44 14.26 -12.24
C VAL A 170 0.86 14.00 -12.98
N LEU A 171 0.73 13.47 -14.21
CA LEU A 171 1.81 13.46 -15.19
C LEU A 171 1.65 14.69 -16.08
N ALA A 172 2.72 15.45 -16.24
CA ALA A 172 2.73 16.60 -17.18
C ALA A 172 2.63 16.13 -18.64
N ASP A 173 3.19 14.95 -18.91
CA ASP A 173 3.18 14.30 -20.21
C ASP A 173 2.91 12.79 -20.00
N VAL A 174 1.72 12.37 -20.39
CA VAL A 174 1.26 10.99 -20.20
C VAL A 174 2.04 9.97 -21.03
N SER A 175 2.70 10.41 -22.10
CA SER A 175 3.57 9.54 -22.91
C SER A 175 4.83 9.08 -22.17
N LYS A 176 5.14 9.72 -21.04
CA LYS A 176 6.28 9.40 -20.16
C LYS A 176 5.87 8.56 -18.95
N ALA A 177 4.67 8.01 -18.94
CA ALA A 177 4.26 7.10 -17.88
C ALA A 177 5.18 5.87 -17.85
N ALA A 178 5.74 5.58 -16.67
CA ALA A 178 6.59 4.41 -16.46
C ALA A 178 5.78 3.20 -16.00
N THR A 179 6.22 2.01 -16.37
CA THR A 179 5.67 0.73 -15.93
C THR A 179 6.71 -0.05 -15.10
N CYS A 180 6.30 -1.15 -14.45
CA CYS A 180 7.23 -2.03 -13.73
C CYS A 180 8.00 -2.99 -14.66
N ALA A 181 7.84 -2.89 -15.97
CA ALA A 181 8.58 -3.71 -16.92
C ALA A 181 9.98 -3.17 -17.18
N PHE A 182 10.96 -4.06 -17.40
CA PHE A 182 12.24 -3.69 -17.98
C PHE A 182 12.04 -3.33 -19.45
N GLU A 183 12.67 -2.25 -19.94
CA GLU A 183 12.48 -1.75 -21.30
C GLU A 183 13.55 -2.20 -22.26
N ALA A 184 14.81 -2.21 -21.83
CA ALA A 184 15.93 -2.55 -22.71
C ALA A 184 16.97 -3.45 -22.02
N GLU A 185 17.66 -4.24 -22.83
CA GLU A 185 18.86 -4.95 -22.41
C GLU A 185 20.00 -3.96 -22.16
N GLY A 186 20.61 -4.07 -20.98
CA GLY A 186 21.68 -3.16 -20.55
C GLY A 186 21.23 -2.01 -19.65
N ASP A 187 19.94 -1.92 -19.34
CA ASP A 187 19.46 -0.97 -18.32
C ASP A 187 20.04 -1.28 -16.95
N ASP A 188 20.45 -0.26 -16.22
CA ASP A 188 20.96 -0.38 -14.87
C ASP A 188 19.81 -0.62 -13.87
N ILE A 189 19.99 -1.62 -12.99
CA ILE A 189 19.08 -1.89 -11.86
C ILE A 189 19.66 -1.23 -10.63
N VAL A 190 19.00 -0.19 -10.13
CA VAL A 190 19.44 0.59 -8.98
C VAL A 190 18.54 0.34 -7.77
N LEU A 191 19.14 -0.04 -6.64
CA LEU A 191 18.45 -0.13 -5.35
C LEU A 191 18.64 1.19 -4.59
N ILE A 192 17.54 1.84 -4.23
CA ILE A 192 17.52 3.06 -3.42
C ILE A 192 17.17 2.71 -1.98
N GLY A 193 18.07 3.00 -1.03
CA GLY A 193 17.92 2.69 0.39
C GLY A 193 18.72 1.47 0.83
N GLU A 194 18.55 1.09 2.09
CA GLU A 194 19.24 -0.03 2.72
C GLU A 194 18.25 -1.13 3.10
N THR A 195 18.67 -2.40 2.97
CA THR A 195 17.91 -3.55 3.46
C THR A 195 18.43 -3.90 4.86
N THR A 196 17.63 -3.61 5.89
CA THR A 196 18.04 -3.77 7.30
C THR A 196 17.81 -5.18 7.86
N GLY A 197 17.17 -6.08 7.09
CA GLY A 197 16.86 -7.44 7.53
C GLY A 197 15.67 -7.55 8.50
N HIS A 198 14.86 -6.49 8.60
CA HIS A 198 13.67 -6.48 9.43
C HIS A 198 12.61 -7.48 8.91
N LEU A 199 12.07 -8.33 9.82
CA LEU A 199 11.07 -9.35 9.51
C LEU A 199 9.68 -9.06 10.08
N GLY A 200 9.54 -8.11 11.00
CA GLY A 200 8.24 -7.79 11.64
C GLY A 200 7.15 -7.48 10.62
N CYS A 201 5.97 -8.05 10.82
CA CYS A 201 4.80 -7.94 9.92
C CYS A 201 5.05 -8.42 8.48
N SER A 202 6.16 -9.12 8.22
CA SER A 202 6.53 -9.56 6.88
C SER A 202 5.62 -10.69 6.37
N ALA A 203 5.55 -10.78 5.06
CA ALA A 203 4.90 -11.90 4.40
C ALA A 203 5.59 -13.24 4.69
N TYR A 204 6.90 -13.24 4.93
CA TYR A 204 7.63 -14.44 5.33
C TYR A 204 7.09 -15.03 6.63
N LEU A 205 6.90 -14.20 7.64
CA LEU A 205 6.34 -14.66 8.93
C LEU A 205 4.94 -15.26 8.76
N VAL A 206 4.09 -14.63 7.96
CA VAL A 206 2.72 -15.11 7.74
C VAL A 206 2.69 -16.39 6.91
N GLU A 207 3.36 -16.38 5.76
CA GLU A 207 3.19 -17.45 4.77
C GLU A 207 4.09 -18.67 5.05
N ILE A 208 5.24 -18.47 5.66
CA ILE A 208 6.21 -19.54 5.93
C ILE A 208 6.12 -20.02 7.37
N GLU A 209 6.16 -19.10 8.32
CA GLU A 209 6.18 -19.41 9.75
C GLU A 209 4.78 -19.55 10.38
N GLY A 210 3.72 -19.10 9.69
CA GLY A 210 2.35 -19.10 10.21
C GLY A 210 2.15 -18.14 11.40
N ARG A 211 2.98 -17.13 11.51
CA ARG A 211 2.98 -16.10 12.58
C ARG A 211 2.37 -14.81 12.05
N ASP A 212 1.49 -14.22 12.80
CA ASP A 212 0.66 -13.10 12.33
C ASP A 212 1.29 -11.72 12.59
N ALA A 213 2.37 -11.62 13.32
CA ALA A 213 3.18 -10.38 13.53
C ALA A 213 4.55 -10.75 14.09
#